data_5072523cbf1c8c801bb2fbe7c932dd55
#
_entry.id   5072523cbf1c8c801bb2fbe7c932dd55
#
_cell.length_a   1.000
_cell.length_b   1.000
_cell.length_c   1.000
_cell.angle_alpha   90.00
_cell.angle_beta   90.00
_cell.angle_gamma   90.00
#
_symmetry.space_group_name_H-M   'P 1'
#
loop_
_entity.id
_entity.type
_entity.pdbx_description
1 polymer ?
#
loop_
_entity_poly.entity_id
_entity_poly.type
_entity_poly.pdbx_seq_one_letter_code
_entity_poly.pdbx_strand_id
1 'polypeptide(L)'
;MAELVEFLTKNGQLRGYCDPLLYERIGAPLAAAGLTVETTYEPARYDDYQFGITRASGAIAESGTLILDDEHTSRRLAALSPWVHVALLDRAAIHRTISDALAALGNSPNIIWVTGPSKTADVEGILIEGVHGPGEQIALVL
;
A
#
# COMPACT_ATOMS: atom_id res chain seq x y z
N MET A 1 -13.26 0.24 -8.84
CA MET A 1 -12.24 -0.15 -9.87
C MET A 1 -12.03 0.93 -10.94
N ALA A 2 -13.07 1.44 -11.57
CA ALA A 2 -12.90 2.51 -12.59
C ALA A 2 -12.13 3.72 -12.06
N GLU A 3 -12.43 4.19 -10.88
CA GLU A 3 -11.74 5.31 -10.22
C GLU A 3 -10.24 5.03 -9.97
N LEU A 4 -9.88 3.80 -9.59
CA LEU A 4 -8.47 3.42 -9.40
C LEU A 4 -7.72 3.40 -10.73
N VAL A 5 -8.32 2.84 -11.80
CA VAL A 5 -7.75 2.86 -13.16
C VAL A 5 -7.53 4.29 -13.62
N GLU A 6 -8.54 5.15 -13.48
CA GLU A 6 -8.46 6.56 -13.84
C GLU A 6 -7.36 7.28 -13.06
N PHE A 7 -7.31 7.08 -11.74
CA PHE A 7 -6.28 7.69 -10.88
C PHE A 7 -4.87 7.28 -11.32
N LEU A 8 -4.60 5.98 -11.46
CA LEU A 8 -3.27 5.48 -11.85
C LEU A 8 -2.87 5.99 -13.24
N THR A 9 -3.78 5.90 -14.22
CA THR A 9 -3.51 6.33 -15.59
C THR A 9 -3.25 7.82 -15.69
N LYS A 10 -4.08 8.65 -15.04
CA LYS A 10 -3.97 10.11 -15.04
C LYS A 10 -2.65 10.58 -14.43
N ASN A 11 -2.15 9.87 -13.43
CA ASN A 11 -0.89 10.19 -12.75
C ASN A 11 0.33 9.47 -13.36
N GLY A 12 0.18 8.81 -14.52
CA GLY A 12 1.28 8.14 -15.21
C GLY A 12 1.81 6.89 -14.49
N GLN A 13 1.04 6.32 -13.57
CA GLN A 13 1.40 5.14 -12.79
C GLN A 13 0.97 3.88 -13.56
N LEU A 14 1.77 3.49 -14.55
CA LEU A 14 1.37 2.48 -15.54
C LEU A 14 1.90 1.07 -15.25
N ARG A 15 2.88 0.94 -14.36
CA ARG A 15 3.51 -0.32 -14.02
C ARG A 15 3.59 -0.52 -12.52
N GLY A 16 3.20 -1.70 -12.03
CA GLY A 16 3.27 -1.97 -10.61
C GLY A 16 3.14 -3.44 -10.25
N TYR A 17 3.23 -3.68 -8.96
CA TYR A 17 3.05 -4.97 -8.34
C TYR A 17 1.63 -5.14 -7.78
N CYS A 18 1.11 -6.35 -7.87
CA CYS A 18 -0.11 -6.76 -7.21
C CYS A 18 0.13 -8.08 -6.45
N ASP A 19 -0.27 -8.12 -5.18
CA ASP A 19 -0.28 -9.37 -4.40
C ASP A 19 -1.01 -10.45 -5.21
N PRO A 20 -0.42 -11.65 -5.38
CA PRO A 20 -1.03 -12.73 -6.18
C PRO A 20 -2.46 -13.07 -5.77
N LEU A 21 -2.78 -13.01 -4.47
CA LEU A 21 -4.12 -13.29 -3.97
C LEU A 21 -5.16 -12.22 -4.33
N LEU A 22 -4.69 -11.05 -4.75
CA LEU A 22 -5.54 -9.93 -5.19
C LEU A 22 -5.62 -9.81 -6.72
N TYR A 23 -4.83 -10.60 -7.44
CA TYR A 23 -4.69 -10.44 -8.89
C TYR A 23 -6.02 -10.53 -9.62
N GLU A 24 -6.78 -11.59 -9.42
CA GLU A 24 -8.07 -11.77 -10.10
C GLU A 24 -9.06 -10.64 -9.83
N ARG A 25 -9.02 -10.10 -8.61
CA ARG A 25 -9.97 -9.08 -8.18
C ARG A 25 -9.57 -7.67 -8.56
N ILE A 26 -8.28 -7.35 -8.53
CA ILE A 26 -7.75 -5.99 -8.73
C ILE A 26 -6.75 -5.96 -9.88
N GLY A 27 -5.77 -6.85 -9.89
CA GLY A 27 -4.70 -6.88 -10.88
C GLY A 27 -5.18 -7.10 -12.30
N ALA A 28 -6.04 -8.10 -12.51
CA ALA A 28 -6.56 -8.43 -13.85
C ALA A 28 -7.42 -7.29 -14.47
N PRO A 29 -8.32 -6.63 -13.73
CA PRO A 29 -9.00 -5.43 -14.22
C PRO A 29 -8.07 -4.29 -14.61
N LEU A 30 -6.99 -4.06 -13.84
CA LEU A 30 -5.97 -3.06 -14.17
C LEU A 30 -5.21 -3.44 -15.45
N ALA A 31 -4.81 -4.71 -15.57
CA ALA A 31 -4.15 -5.22 -16.77
C ALA A 31 -5.04 -5.13 -18.01
N ALA A 32 -6.33 -5.43 -17.87
CA ALA A 32 -7.32 -5.27 -18.95
C ALA A 32 -7.50 -3.80 -19.36
N ALA A 33 -7.25 -2.86 -18.47
CA ALA A 33 -7.25 -1.43 -18.75
C ALA A 33 -5.92 -0.91 -19.35
N GLY A 34 -4.95 -1.80 -19.60
CA GLY A 34 -3.68 -1.47 -20.25
C GLY A 34 -2.50 -1.18 -19.32
N LEU A 35 -2.65 -1.39 -18.00
CA LEU A 35 -1.54 -1.25 -17.07
C LEU A 35 -0.70 -2.53 -17.03
N THR A 36 0.60 -2.40 -16.75
CA THR A 36 1.48 -3.55 -16.51
C THR A 36 1.41 -3.96 -15.05
N VAL A 37 0.87 -5.13 -14.77
CA VAL A 37 0.68 -5.63 -13.40
C VAL A 37 1.47 -6.92 -13.20
N GLU A 38 2.47 -6.89 -12.33
CA GLU A 38 3.30 -8.03 -11.99
C GLU A 38 2.89 -8.62 -10.64
N THR A 39 2.89 -9.95 -10.53
CA THR A 39 2.55 -10.66 -9.29
C THR A 39 3.76 -11.19 -8.54
N THR A 40 4.94 -11.09 -9.16
CA THR A 40 6.23 -11.40 -8.53
C THR A 40 6.97 -10.08 -8.30
N TYR A 41 7.27 -9.77 -7.05
CA TYR A 41 8.05 -8.59 -6.71
C TYR A 41 9.55 -8.89 -6.81
N GLU A 42 10.25 -8.16 -7.67
CA GLU A 42 11.69 -8.26 -7.92
C GLU A 42 12.43 -7.15 -7.17
N PRO A 43 13.09 -7.43 -6.01
CA PRO A 43 13.75 -6.38 -5.23
C PRO A 43 14.83 -5.59 -5.99
N ALA A 44 15.50 -6.23 -6.95
CA ALA A 44 16.50 -5.58 -7.77
C ALA A 44 15.94 -4.53 -8.76
N ARG A 45 14.62 -4.54 -8.96
CA ARG A 45 13.86 -3.67 -9.85
C ARG A 45 12.87 -2.79 -9.09
N TYR A 46 13.14 -2.49 -7.83
CA TYR A 46 12.20 -1.75 -6.97
C TYR A 46 11.78 -0.40 -7.56
N ASP A 47 12.65 0.27 -8.31
CA ASP A 47 12.37 1.56 -8.97
C ASP A 47 11.44 1.44 -10.20
N ASP A 48 11.26 0.24 -10.76
CA ASP A 48 10.36 0.03 -11.89
C ASP A 48 8.88 0.05 -11.47
N TYR A 49 8.60 -0.19 -10.19
CA TYR A 49 7.24 -0.25 -9.68
C TYR A 49 6.76 1.13 -9.26
N GLN A 50 5.78 1.64 -9.98
CA GLN A 50 5.15 2.94 -9.73
C GLN A 50 3.97 2.83 -8.75
N PHE A 51 3.31 1.66 -8.72
CA PHE A 51 2.30 1.32 -7.73
C PHE A 51 2.52 -0.07 -7.13
N GLY A 52 2.07 -0.24 -5.89
CA GLY A 52 2.07 -1.53 -5.22
C GLY A 52 0.71 -1.81 -4.58
N ILE A 53 0.12 -2.96 -4.91
CA ILE A 53 -1.18 -3.39 -4.38
C ILE A 53 -0.95 -4.51 -3.40
N THR A 54 -1.29 -4.28 -2.14
CA THR A 54 -1.02 -5.19 -1.03
C THR A 54 -2.28 -5.46 -0.21
N ARG A 55 -2.21 -6.49 0.63
CA ARG A 55 -3.22 -6.74 1.66
C ARG A 55 -2.80 -6.05 2.96
N ALA A 56 -3.74 -5.43 3.64
CA ALA A 56 -3.56 -4.97 5.01
C ALA A 56 -4.15 -6.00 5.98
N SER A 57 -3.49 -6.22 7.11
CA SER A 57 -4.00 -7.05 8.21
C SER A 57 -5.00 -6.29 9.08
N GLY A 58 -5.01 -4.97 9.00
CA GLY A 58 -5.94 -4.10 9.70
C GLY A 58 -5.68 -2.63 9.46
N ALA A 59 -6.45 -1.81 10.17
CA ALA A 59 -6.26 -0.37 10.22
C ALA A 59 -6.66 0.20 11.58
N ILE A 60 -6.16 1.41 11.88
CA ILE A 60 -6.47 2.16 13.10
C ILE A 60 -7.18 3.45 12.69
N ALA A 61 -8.46 3.58 13.06
CA ALA A 61 -9.30 4.68 12.61
C ALA A 61 -8.87 6.04 13.18
N GLU A 62 -8.45 6.10 14.45
CA GLU A 62 -8.06 7.36 15.09
C GLU A 62 -6.85 8.04 14.46
N SER A 63 -5.94 7.27 13.83
CA SER A 63 -4.71 7.78 13.23
C SER A 63 -4.67 7.66 11.70
N GLY A 64 -5.63 6.95 11.07
CA GLY A 64 -5.59 6.63 9.65
C GLY A 64 -4.46 5.68 9.28
N THR A 65 -4.01 4.84 10.22
CA THR A 65 -2.88 3.93 10.04
C THR A 65 -3.35 2.62 9.40
N LEU A 66 -2.66 2.18 8.35
CA LEU A 66 -2.76 0.80 7.86
C LEU A 66 -1.74 -0.09 8.58
N ILE A 67 -2.16 -1.32 8.85
CA ILE A 67 -1.32 -2.33 9.50
C ILE A 67 -0.94 -3.38 8.47
N LEU A 68 0.35 -3.54 8.25
CA LEU A 68 0.92 -4.56 7.39
C LEU A 68 1.66 -5.58 8.27
N ASP A 69 1.49 -6.85 7.92
CA ASP A 69 2.12 -7.95 8.63
C ASP A 69 2.83 -8.83 7.59
N ASP A 70 4.18 -8.82 7.59
CA ASP A 70 4.99 -9.54 6.62
C ASP A 70 4.77 -11.06 6.62
N GLU A 71 4.30 -11.61 7.74
CA GLU A 71 4.05 -13.05 7.88
C GLU A 71 2.72 -13.47 7.23
N HIS A 72 1.73 -12.54 7.19
CA HIS A 72 0.36 -12.86 6.81
C HIS A 72 -0.18 -12.03 5.63
N THR A 73 0.53 -10.98 5.25
CA THR A 73 0.13 -10.10 4.16
C THR A 73 1.13 -10.09 3.00
N SER A 74 1.20 -9.01 2.29
CA SER A 74 2.07 -8.83 1.14
C SER A 74 3.48 -8.41 1.53
N ARG A 75 4.43 -8.57 0.62
CA ARG A 75 5.82 -8.17 0.85
C ARG A 75 5.94 -6.69 1.17
N ARG A 76 6.69 -6.35 2.21
CA ARG A 76 6.94 -5.01 2.74
C ARG A 76 7.39 -4.02 1.67
N LEU A 77 8.37 -4.40 0.86
CA LEU A 77 8.89 -3.51 -0.20
C LEU A 77 7.83 -3.14 -1.24
N ALA A 78 6.87 -4.02 -1.51
CA ALA A 78 5.76 -3.72 -2.41
C ALA A 78 4.82 -2.61 -1.89
N ALA A 79 4.82 -2.37 -0.58
CA ALA A 79 4.08 -1.28 0.03
C ALA A 79 4.91 0.00 0.19
N LEU A 80 6.23 -0.10 0.31
CA LEU A 80 7.09 1.01 0.71
C LEU A 80 7.90 1.64 -0.42
N SER A 81 8.21 0.88 -1.49
CA SER A 81 9.05 1.40 -2.57
C SER A 81 8.27 2.15 -3.67
N PRO A 82 7.06 1.74 -4.08
CA PRO A 82 6.33 2.45 -5.12
C PRO A 82 5.82 3.80 -4.64
N TRP A 83 5.66 4.73 -5.59
CA TRP A 83 5.07 6.04 -5.30
C TRP A 83 3.62 5.95 -4.81
N VAL A 84 2.82 5.02 -5.37
CA VAL A 84 1.44 4.78 -4.97
C VAL A 84 1.32 3.44 -4.26
N HIS A 85 0.90 3.46 -3.01
CA HIS A 85 0.53 2.25 -2.26
C HIS A 85 -0.98 2.11 -2.17
N VAL A 86 -1.50 0.99 -2.68
CA VAL A 86 -2.92 0.62 -2.61
C VAL A 86 -3.07 -0.60 -1.69
N ALA A 87 -3.71 -0.42 -0.55
CA ALA A 87 -3.94 -1.48 0.41
C ALA A 87 -5.39 -1.97 0.37
N LEU A 88 -5.59 -3.27 0.21
CA LEU A 88 -6.90 -3.89 0.39
C LEU A 88 -7.13 -4.19 1.86
N LEU A 89 -8.22 -3.68 2.41
CA LEU A 89 -8.56 -3.73 3.83
C LEU A 89 -9.96 -4.30 4.04
N ASP A 90 -10.07 -5.31 4.90
CA ASP A 90 -11.37 -5.77 5.39
C ASP A 90 -11.93 -4.75 6.40
N ARG A 91 -13.18 -4.34 6.20
CA ARG A 91 -13.88 -3.43 7.12
C ARG A 91 -13.90 -3.96 8.56
N ALA A 92 -14.03 -5.26 8.74
CA ALA A 92 -14.04 -5.91 10.05
C ALA A 92 -12.70 -5.82 10.79
N ALA A 93 -11.59 -5.54 10.07
CA ALA A 93 -10.25 -5.38 10.62
C ALA A 93 -9.90 -3.90 10.92
N ILE A 94 -10.88 -3.00 10.91
CA ILE A 94 -10.68 -1.60 11.31
C ILE A 94 -10.87 -1.49 12.82
N HIS A 95 -9.77 -1.21 13.52
CA HIS A 95 -9.75 -0.97 14.96
C HIS A 95 -9.99 0.51 15.24
N ARG A 96 -10.71 0.82 16.31
CA ARG A 96 -11.00 2.20 16.68
C ARG A 96 -9.75 2.93 17.15
N THR A 97 -8.97 2.28 18.03
CA THR A 97 -7.80 2.86 18.70
C THR A 97 -6.56 2.00 18.50
N ILE A 98 -5.40 2.58 18.82
CA ILE A 98 -4.11 1.85 18.88
C ILE A 98 -4.18 0.69 19.87
N SER A 99 -4.81 0.91 21.03
CA SER A 99 -4.94 -0.14 22.06
C SER A 99 -5.76 -1.33 21.58
N ASP A 100 -6.86 -1.08 20.85
CA ASP A 100 -7.68 -2.14 20.26
C ASP A 100 -6.89 -2.94 19.22
N ALA A 101 -6.13 -2.25 18.37
CA ALA A 101 -5.29 -2.89 17.36
C ALA A 101 -4.21 -3.77 18.00
N LEU A 102 -3.50 -3.28 19.01
CA LEU A 102 -2.47 -4.06 19.73
C LEU A 102 -3.06 -5.29 20.40
N ALA A 103 -4.26 -5.21 20.95
CA ALA A 103 -4.93 -6.36 21.56
C ALA A 103 -5.32 -7.44 20.52
N ALA A 104 -5.59 -7.04 19.27
CA ALA A 104 -6.01 -7.93 18.21
C ALA A 104 -4.85 -8.55 17.40
N LEU A 105 -3.71 -7.86 17.29
CA LEU A 105 -2.59 -8.25 16.40
C LEU A 105 -1.79 -9.46 16.88
N GLY A 106 -1.91 -9.88 18.14
CA GLY A 106 -1.14 -11.01 18.66
C GLY A 106 0.38 -10.75 18.64
N ASN A 107 1.16 -11.83 18.43
CA ASN A 107 2.63 -11.81 18.53
C ASN A 107 3.32 -11.88 17.17
N SER A 108 2.82 -11.20 16.14
CA SER A 108 3.57 -11.16 14.87
C SER A 108 4.90 -10.41 15.06
N PRO A 109 6.03 -10.97 14.60
CA PRO A 109 7.35 -10.36 14.81
C PRO A 109 7.61 -9.18 13.89
N ASN A 110 6.85 -9.01 12.81
CA ASN A 110 7.12 -8.05 11.75
C ASN A 110 5.88 -7.24 11.37
N ILE A 111 5.46 -6.35 12.25
CA ILE A 111 4.33 -5.45 12.01
C ILE A 111 4.85 -4.08 11.58
N ILE A 112 4.28 -3.54 10.50
CA ILE A 112 4.57 -2.20 10.00
C ILE A 112 3.30 -1.37 10.07
N TRP A 113 3.43 -0.17 10.60
CA TRP A 113 2.38 0.81 10.70
C TRP A 113 2.63 1.92 9.68
N VAL A 114 1.71 2.07 8.74
CA VAL A 114 1.81 3.03 7.64
C VAL A 114 0.74 4.09 7.82
N THR A 115 1.15 5.31 8.17
CA THR A 115 0.23 6.41 8.52
C THR A 115 0.31 7.54 7.49
N GLY A 116 -0.09 7.23 6.26
CA GLY A 116 -0.09 8.20 5.16
C GLY A 116 1.31 8.56 4.62
N PRO A 117 1.38 9.46 3.62
CA PRO A 117 2.63 9.90 3.03
C PRO A 117 3.48 10.68 4.04
N SER A 118 4.78 10.41 4.03
CA SER A 118 5.73 11.13 4.88
C SER A 118 6.16 12.44 4.21
N LYS A 119 6.22 13.50 5.00
CA LYS A 119 6.81 14.78 4.57
C LYS A 119 8.06 15.04 5.40
N THR A 120 9.20 15.12 4.74
CA THR A 120 10.48 15.44 5.38
C THR A 120 10.93 16.82 4.94
N ALA A 121 11.31 17.67 5.92
CA ALA A 121 11.99 18.93 5.61
C ALA A 121 13.45 18.60 5.27
N ASP A 122 13.92 19.06 4.11
CA ASP A 122 15.33 19.01 3.78
C ASP A 122 16.13 20.08 4.54
N VAL A 123 17.45 20.14 4.32
CA VAL A 123 18.37 21.06 4.97
C VAL A 123 18.01 22.55 4.69
N GLU A 124 17.29 22.82 3.62
CA GLU A 124 16.84 24.15 3.20
C GLU A 124 15.41 24.50 3.68
N GLY A 125 14.77 23.59 4.43
CA GLY A 125 13.42 23.77 4.96
C GLY A 125 12.30 23.52 3.95
N ILE A 126 12.61 22.95 2.80
CA ILE A 126 11.64 22.56 1.79
C ILE A 126 11.01 21.22 2.20
N LEU A 127 9.68 21.16 2.26
CA LEU A 127 8.96 19.92 2.52
C LEU A 127 8.96 19.05 1.27
N ILE A 128 9.61 17.89 1.35
CA ILE A 128 9.63 16.88 0.29
C ILE A 128 8.71 15.74 0.70
N GLU A 129 7.77 15.39 -0.17
CA GLU A 129 6.81 14.30 0.02
C GLU A 129 7.39 12.98 -0.50
N GLY A 130 7.12 11.86 0.18
CA GLY A 130 7.48 10.52 -0.29
C GLY A 130 8.98 10.16 -0.21
N VAL A 131 9.78 10.87 0.60
CA VAL A 131 11.23 10.59 0.74
C VAL A 131 11.50 9.21 1.35
N HIS A 132 10.67 8.78 2.28
CA HIS A 132 10.85 7.53 3.04
C HIS A 132 9.70 6.54 2.85
N GLY A 133 8.97 6.63 1.75
CA GLY A 133 7.82 5.77 1.46
C GLY A 133 6.97 6.34 0.34
N PRO A 134 5.77 5.79 0.12
CA PRO A 134 4.84 6.26 -0.91
C PRO A 134 4.48 7.74 -0.74
N GLY A 135 4.35 8.45 -1.86
CA GLY A 135 3.77 9.79 -1.89
C GLY A 135 2.24 9.76 -1.82
N GLU A 136 1.64 8.63 -2.21
CA GLU A 136 0.19 8.42 -2.21
C GLU A 136 -0.17 7.10 -1.54
N GLN A 137 -1.17 7.14 -0.65
CA GLN A 137 -1.68 5.94 0.03
C GLN A 137 -3.18 5.84 -0.11
N ILE A 138 -3.65 4.73 -0.65
CA ILE A 138 -5.07 4.45 -0.93
C ILE A 138 -5.48 3.19 -0.17
N ALA A 139 -6.54 3.27 0.64
CA ALA A 139 -7.17 2.11 1.25
C ALA A 139 -8.45 1.74 0.50
N LEU A 140 -8.51 0.52 -0.05
CA LEU A 140 -9.71 -0.06 -0.61
C LEU A 140 -10.40 -0.90 0.47
N VAL A 141 -11.47 -0.38 1.03
CA VAL A 141 -12.25 -1.05 2.10
C VAL A 141 -13.32 -1.93 1.49
N LEU A 142 -13.40 -3.19 1.95
CA LEU A 142 -14.35 -4.21 1.50
C LEU A 142 -15.42 -4.50 2.55
#